data_373acd95822231b6cf4a0f9134423aed
#
_entry.id   373acd95822231b6cf4a0f9134423aed
#
_cell.length_a   1.000
_cell.length_b   1.000
_cell.length_c   1.000
_cell.angle_alpha   90.00
_cell.angle_beta   90.00
_cell.angle_gamma   90.00
#
_symmetry.space_group_name_H-M   'P 1'
#
loop_
_entity.id
_entity.type
_entity.pdbx_description
1 polymer ?
#
loop_
_entity_poly.entity_id
_entity_poly.type
_entity_poly.pdbx_seq_one_letter_code
_entity_poly.pdbx_strand_id
1 'polypeptide(L)'
;MKHLKRALSLTLAVALLTGTLSVHAGAEESAAFTDADQINYREAVDTMTQLGIIAGKDSGAFDPQGLVTRAEAAKLLAVMLVGGQEDKLVLSEEAPAFTDSQDHWARDYIAFCVQKGVIAGRSEEAFDPDGQVTGSELAKMALVALGYDPIVFGLTGADWEISVNAYVNQPNVNLYAGLKDEIDPFEAITREQAAQLLSNTLNAQMMSDSPTQTGVENGEEVTTFHTPKKDEAGDPVTFRMEYFAQPAEEQTPEA
;
A
#
# COMPACT_ATOMS: atom_id res chain seq x y z
N MET A 1 37.29 -19.74 81.86
CA MET A 1 37.00 -20.89 80.99
C MET A 1 35.71 -20.60 80.23
N LYS A 2 35.73 -20.77 78.96
CA LYS A 2 34.67 -20.60 78.01
C LYS A 2 34.45 -19.20 77.48
N HIS A 3 35.12 -18.95 76.37
CA HIS A 3 35.00 -17.74 75.53
C HIS A 3 33.82 -17.88 74.60
N LEU A 4 32.88 -16.98 74.78
CA LEU A 4 31.71 -16.86 73.87
C LEU A 4 32.12 -15.96 72.68
N LYS A 5 32.38 -16.55 71.52
CA LYS A 5 32.64 -15.80 70.27
C LYS A 5 31.31 -15.39 69.67
N ARG A 6 31.04 -14.08 69.66
CA ARG A 6 29.93 -13.48 68.94
C ARG A 6 30.26 -13.48 67.44
N ALA A 7 29.50 -14.26 66.69
CA ALA A 7 29.52 -14.15 65.22
C ALA A 7 28.62 -12.99 64.80
N LEU A 8 29.22 -11.99 64.16
CA LEU A 8 28.50 -10.87 63.58
C LEU A 8 28.06 -11.28 62.15
N SER A 9 26.76 -11.52 62.01
CA SER A 9 26.18 -11.79 60.71
C SER A 9 26.02 -10.50 59.92
N LEU A 10 26.81 -10.36 58.88
CA LEU A 10 26.74 -9.23 57.93
C LEU A 10 25.71 -9.63 56.85
N THR A 11 24.46 -9.21 56.98
CA THR A 11 23.47 -9.34 55.93
C THR A 11 23.73 -8.32 54.84
N LEU A 12 24.30 -8.78 53.72
CA LEU A 12 24.48 -8.01 52.52
C LEU A 12 23.12 -7.92 51.81
N ALA A 13 22.44 -6.78 51.92
CA ALA A 13 21.26 -6.48 51.17
C ALA A 13 21.69 -6.15 49.71
N VAL A 14 21.52 -7.14 48.83
CA VAL A 14 21.63 -6.89 47.37
C VAL A 14 20.33 -6.21 46.94
N ALA A 15 20.39 -4.89 46.77
CA ALA A 15 19.35 -4.13 46.09
C ALA A 15 19.42 -4.46 44.61
N LEU A 16 18.51 -5.34 44.15
CA LEU A 16 18.22 -5.50 42.73
C LEU A 16 17.56 -4.21 42.25
N LEU A 17 18.33 -3.31 41.67
CA LEU A 17 17.81 -2.28 40.79
C LEU A 17 17.31 -2.98 39.50
N THR A 18 16.04 -3.35 39.46
CA THR A 18 15.34 -3.62 38.22
C THR A 18 15.13 -2.28 37.54
N GLY A 19 16.16 -1.82 36.82
CA GLY A 19 16.01 -0.77 35.84
C GLY A 19 15.12 -1.30 34.73
N THR A 20 13.83 -0.97 34.81
CA THR A 20 12.96 -1.06 33.65
C THR A 20 13.49 -0.03 32.66
N LEU A 21 14.32 -0.47 31.70
CA LEU A 21 14.54 0.30 30.49
C LEU A 21 13.16 0.36 29.82
N SER A 22 12.45 1.45 30.09
CA SER A 22 11.39 1.88 29.19
C SER A 22 12.05 2.28 27.90
N VAL A 23 12.14 1.35 26.97
CA VAL A 23 12.35 1.68 25.57
C VAL A 23 11.08 2.45 25.16
N HIS A 24 11.15 3.77 25.31
CA HIS A 24 10.28 4.65 24.55
C HIS A 24 10.79 4.53 23.10
N ALA A 25 10.32 3.49 22.38
CA ALA A 25 10.13 3.64 20.96
C ALA A 25 9.19 4.84 20.85
N GLY A 26 9.73 5.97 20.44
CA GLY A 26 8.96 7.15 20.11
C GLY A 26 8.10 6.81 18.89
N ALA A 27 6.98 6.14 19.10
CA ALA A 27 5.83 6.34 18.30
C ALA A 27 5.44 7.79 18.60
N GLU A 28 5.82 8.72 17.74
CA GLU A 28 5.14 10.00 17.67
C GLU A 28 3.66 9.63 17.52
N GLU A 29 2.89 9.94 18.54
CA GLU A 29 1.44 9.81 18.52
C GLU A 29 1.01 10.65 17.32
N SER A 30 0.67 9.99 16.21
CA SER A 30 0.18 10.66 15.00
C SER A 30 -0.93 11.58 15.46
N ALA A 31 -0.72 12.89 15.30
CA ALA A 31 -1.69 13.89 15.77
C ALA A 31 -3.04 13.52 15.18
N ALA A 32 -4.01 13.21 16.03
CA ALA A 32 -5.32 12.79 15.60
C ALA A 32 -5.92 13.88 14.70
N PHE A 33 -6.49 13.50 13.57
CA PHE A 33 -7.18 14.42 12.68
C PHE A 33 -8.28 15.17 13.42
N THR A 34 -8.49 16.43 13.07
CA THR A 34 -9.49 17.30 13.74
C THR A 34 -10.93 16.80 13.56
N ASP A 35 -11.17 15.96 12.54
CA ASP A 35 -12.43 15.31 12.19
C ASP A 35 -12.39 13.78 12.40
N ALA A 36 -11.52 13.31 13.29
CA ALA A 36 -11.32 11.89 13.54
C ALA A 36 -12.60 11.14 13.97
N ASP A 37 -13.54 11.83 14.59
CA ASP A 37 -14.84 11.28 14.99
C ASP A 37 -15.77 10.97 13.80
N GLN A 38 -15.50 11.55 12.63
CA GLN A 38 -16.26 11.34 11.40
C GLN A 38 -15.70 10.21 10.52
N ILE A 39 -14.54 9.63 10.88
CA ILE A 39 -13.89 8.57 10.14
C ILE A 39 -14.51 7.21 10.52
N ASN A 40 -15.17 6.54 9.58
CA ASN A 40 -15.75 5.21 9.75
C ASN A 40 -14.67 4.10 9.64
N TYR A 41 -13.72 4.23 8.70
CA TYR A 41 -12.66 3.26 8.45
C TYR A 41 -11.35 3.64 9.15
N ARG A 42 -11.44 3.87 10.49
CA ARG A 42 -10.33 4.38 11.30
C ARG A 42 -9.07 3.54 11.20
N GLU A 43 -9.18 2.21 11.32
CA GLU A 43 -8.02 1.30 11.26
C GLU A 43 -7.28 1.41 9.92
N ALA A 44 -8.00 1.53 8.81
CA ALA A 44 -7.41 1.70 7.50
C ALA A 44 -6.72 3.07 7.38
N VAL A 45 -7.37 4.14 7.81
CA VAL A 45 -6.81 5.50 7.79
C VAL A 45 -5.55 5.58 8.65
N ASP A 46 -5.57 5.02 9.87
CA ASP A 46 -4.41 4.98 10.77
C ASP A 46 -3.26 4.19 10.14
N THR A 47 -3.54 3.02 9.56
CA THR A 47 -2.54 2.19 8.87
C THR A 47 -1.89 2.95 7.71
N MET A 48 -2.69 3.56 6.85
CA MET A 48 -2.21 4.28 5.67
C MET A 48 -1.42 5.54 6.05
N THR A 49 -1.79 6.18 7.17
CA THR A 49 -1.07 7.34 7.72
C THR A 49 0.26 6.93 8.33
N GLN A 50 0.30 5.85 9.12
CA GLN A 50 1.54 5.32 9.71
C GLN A 50 2.55 4.87 8.65
N LEU A 51 2.08 4.38 7.52
CA LEU A 51 2.92 3.99 6.39
C LEU A 51 3.34 5.19 5.50
N GLY A 52 2.94 6.41 5.85
CA GLY A 52 3.26 7.62 5.09
C GLY A 52 2.54 7.74 3.75
N ILE A 53 1.52 6.90 3.50
CA ILE A 53 0.79 6.87 2.22
C ILE A 53 -0.25 7.99 2.17
N ILE A 54 -0.97 8.20 3.27
CA ILE A 54 -2.00 9.24 3.41
C ILE A 54 -1.55 10.27 4.45
N ALA A 55 -1.75 11.54 4.12
CA ALA A 55 -1.62 12.66 5.06
C ALA A 55 -2.95 13.40 5.19
N GLY A 56 -3.12 14.11 6.30
CA GLY A 56 -4.19 15.07 6.46
C GLY A 56 -4.04 16.27 5.54
N LYS A 57 -5.09 17.08 5.46
CA LYS A 57 -5.08 18.38 4.80
C LYS A 57 -4.37 19.41 5.66
N ASP A 58 -3.97 20.55 5.09
CA ASP A 58 -3.33 21.67 5.81
C ASP A 58 -4.16 22.19 6.99
N SER A 59 -5.47 21.97 6.97
CA SER A 59 -6.39 22.26 8.08
C SER A 59 -6.24 21.33 9.29
N GLY A 60 -5.46 20.25 9.17
CA GLY A 60 -5.37 19.17 10.15
C GLY A 60 -6.53 18.17 10.09
N ALA A 61 -7.47 18.31 9.14
CA ALA A 61 -8.55 17.36 8.91
C ALA A 61 -8.12 16.24 7.95
N PHE A 62 -8.76 15.09 8.08
CA PHE A 62 -8.66 14.01 7.09
C PHE A 62 -9.61 14.22 5.92
N ASP A 63 -10.81 14.77 6.16
CA ASP A 63 -11.90 14.94 5.20
C ASP A 63 -12.42 13.60 4.64
N PRO A 64 -12.99 12.73 5.50
CA PRO A 64 -13.33 11.35 5.13
C PRO A 64 -14.31 11.24 3.96
N GLN A 65 -15.22 12.20 3.82
CA GLN A 65 -16.24 12.24 2.77
C GLN A 65 -15.82 13.01 1.51
N GLY A 66 -14.64 13.64 1.52
CA GLY A 66 -14.08 14.28 0.34
C GLY A 66 -13.87 13.26 -0.78
N LEU A 67 -14.17 13.62 -2.02
CA LEU A 67 -14.00 12.73 -3.17
C LEU A 67 -12.53 12.74 -3.64
N VAL A 68 -12.04 11.58 -4.05
CA VAL A 68 -10.64 11.41 -4.52
C VAL A 68 -10.52 11.79 -5.98
N THR A 69 -9.57 12.66 -6.29
CA THR A 69 -9.21 12.98 -7.67
C THR A 69 -8.22 11.97 -8.26
N ARG A 70 -8.08 11.95 -9.58
CA ARG A 70 -7.09 11.12 -10.28
C ARG A 70 -5.65 11.48 -9.90
N ALA A 71 -5.39 12.76 -9.65
CA ALA A 71 -4.11 13.25 -9.14
C ALA A 71 -3.81 12.71 -7.74
N GLU A 72 -4.80 12.76 -6.85
CA GLU A 72 -4.67 12.18 -5.50
C GLU A 72 -4.48 10.66 -5.54
N ALA A 73 -5.24 9.94 -6.38
CA ALA A 73 -5.05 8.50 -6.60
C ALA A 73 -3.64 8.16 -7.11
N ALA A 74 -3.11 8.97 -8.06
CA ALA A 74 -1.74 8.80 -8.55
C ALA A 74 -0.72 8.97 -7.42
N LYS A 75 -0.87 9.99 -6.57
CA LYS A 75 0.01 10.18 -5.40
C LYS A 75 -0.05 8.98 -4.45
N LEU A 76 -1.23 8.54 -4.06
CA LEU A 76 -1.40 7.41 -3.13
C LEU A 76 -0.70 6.15 -3.65
N LEU A 77 -0.92 5.80 -4.92
CA LEU A 77 -0.34 4.62 -5.55
C LEU A 77 1.18 4.75 -5.75
N ALA A 78 1.67 5.93 -6.16
CA ALA A 78 3.11 6.16 -6.30
C ALA A 78 3.84 5.96 -4.97
N VAL A 79 3.31 6.54 -3.88
CA VAL A 79 3.89 6.41 -2.54
C VAL A 79 3.82 4.96 -2.05
N MET A 80 2.72 4.23 -2.33
CA MET A 80 2.62 2.79 -2.03
C MET A 80 3.70 1.98 -2.76
N LEU A 81 3.93 2.24 -4.04
CA LEU A 81 4.90 1.53 -4.89
C LEU A 81 6.36 1.81 -4.52
N VAL A 82 6.63 2.83 -3.73
CA VAL A 82 7.95 3.11 -3.16
C VAL A 82 8.03 2.82 -1.65
N GLY A 83 7.09 2.05 -1.11
CA GLY A 83 7.07 1.61 0.28
C GLY A 83 6.93 2.74 1.30
N GLY A 84 6.15 3.77 0.99
CA GLY A 84 5.94 4.93 1.85
C GLY A 84 7.09 5.96 1.83
N GLN A 85 8.14 5.71 1.05
CA GLN A 85 9.35 6.54 0.98
C GLN A 85 9.32 7.41 -0.28
N GLU A 86 8.63 8.54 -0.18
CA GLU A 86 8.38 9.45 -1.32
C GLU A 86 9.66 9.96 -1.98
N ASP A 87 10.77 10.08 -1.22
CA ASP A 87 12.11 10.43 -1.70
C ASP A 87 12.74 9.38 -2.62
N LYS A 88 12.21 8.16 -2.65
CA LYS A 88 12.62 7.10 -3.57
C LYS A 88 11.88 7.10 -4.91
N LEU A 89 11.00 8.06 -5.13
CA LEU A 89 10.30 8.21 -6.39
C LEU A 89 11.26 8.69 -7.47
N VAL A 90 11.60 7.81 -8.40
CA VAL A 90 12.54 8.11 -9.50
C VAL A 90 11.80 8.08 -10.83
N LEU A 91 11.90 9.18 -11.58
CA LEU A 91 11.35 9.28 -12.92
C LEU A 91 12.43 8.96 -13.96
N SER A 92 12.04 8.32 -15.07
CA SER A 92 12.89 8.26 -16.26
C SER A 92 12.79 9.56 -17.06
N GLU A 93 13.80 9.82 -17.89
CA GLU A 93 13.81 10.99 -18.81
C GLU A 93 12.66 10.94 -19.84
N GLU A 94 12.12 9.74 -20.11
CA GLU A 94 11.03 9.48 -21.04
C GLU A 94 9.65 9.42 -20.36
N ALA A 95 9.52 9.94 -19.13
CA ALA A 95 8.25 9.91 -18.41
C ALA A 95 7.16 10.65 -19.20
N PRO A 96 5.98 10.05 -19.40
CA PRO A 96 4.91 10.67 -20.17
C PRO A 96 4.50 12.02 -19.58
N ALA A 97 4.33 13.01 -20.45
CA ALA A 97 3.88 14.34 -20.07
C ALA A 97 2.55 14.64 -20.75
N PHE A 98 1.47 14.66 -19.98
CA PHE A 98 0.17 15.11 -20.44
C PHE A 98 0.11 16.64 -20.42
N THR A 99 -0.55 17.24 -21.38
CA THR A 99 -0.62 18.71 -21.52
C THR A 99 -1.29 19.37 -20.31
N ASP A 100 -2.26 18.70 -19.71
CA ASP A 100 -3.04 19.15 -18.57
C ASP A 100 -2.39 18.86 -17.20
N SER A 101 -1.26 18.17 -17.17
CA SER A 101 -0.54 17.85 -15.93
C SER A 101 0.84 18.49 -15.81
N GLN A 102 1.31 19.24 -16.84
CA GLN A 102 2.68 19.78 -16.88
C GLN A 102 3.00 20.70 -15.71
N ASP A 103 2.06 21.57 -15.35
CA ASP A 103 2.20 22.52 -14.23
C ASP A 103 1.41 22.09 -12.99
N HIS A 104 0.86 20.86 -12.99
CA HIS A 104 0.08 20.35 -11.90
C HIS A 104 0.97 19.82 -10.76
N TRP A 105 0.57 20.01 -9.50
CA TRP A 105 1.32 19.55 -8.32
C TRP A 105 1.63 18.04 -8.32
N ALA A 106 0.75 17.23 -8.92
CA ALA A 106 0.89 15.78 -8.98
C ALA A 106 1.65 15.28 -10.23
N ARG A 107 2.24 16.17 -11.04
CA ARG A 107 2.91 15.81 -12.29
C ARG A 107 3.84 14.60 -12.14
N ASP A 108 4.70 14.61 -11.14
CA ASP A 108 5.73 13.58 -10.96
C ASP A 108 5.13 12.25 -10.51
N TYR A 109 4.09 12.27 -9.67
CA TYR A 109 3.34 11.06 -9.28
C TYR A 109 2.58 10.46 -10.46
N ILE A 110 1.96 11.29 -11.28
CA ILE A 110 1.27 10.89 -12.51
C ILE A 110 2.26 10.22 -13.46
N ALA A 111 3.38 10.90 -13.74
CA ALA A 111 4.42 10.40 -14.63
C ALA A 111 4.98 9.05 -14.14
N PHE A 112 5.24 8.91 -12.82
CA PHE A 112 5.69 7.67 -12.22
C PHE A 112 4.68 6.53 -12.38
N CYS A 113 3.41 6.77 -12.05
CA CYS A 113 2.36 5.75 -12.15
C CYS A 113 2.11 5.32 -13.59
N VAL A 114 2.17 6.25 -14.55
CA VAL A 114 2.03 5.94 -15.98
C VAL A 114 3.24 5.13 -16.48
N GLN A 115 4.45 5.50 -16.08
CA GLN A 115 5.67 4.74 -16.38
C GLN A 115 5.62 3.31 -15.82
N LYS A 116 5.02 3.12 -14.64
CA LYS A 116 4.78 1.80 -14.03
C LYS A 116 3.59 1.05 -14.65
N GLY A 117 2.84 1.68 -15.56
CA GLY A 117 1.65 1.10 -16.17
C GLY A 117 0.43 1.01 -15.24
N VAL A 118 0.51 1.58 -14.03
CA VAL A 118 -0.56 1.49 -13.01
C VAL A 118 -1.73 2.39 -13.33
N ILE A 119 -1.46 3.55 -13.94
CA ILE A 119 -2.48 4.49 -14.40
C ILE A 119 -2.23 4.82 -15.87
N ALA A 120 -3.29 5.03 -16.61
CA ALA A 120 -3.22 5.57 -17.99
C ALA A 120 -3.91 6.94 -18.06
N GLY A 121 -3.55 7.73 -19.07
CA GLY A 121 -4.30 8.93 -19.42
C GLY A 121 -5.72 8.62 -19.88
N ARG A 122 -6.57 9.63 -19.89
CA ARG A 122 -7.89 9.56 -20.58
C ARG A 122 -7.71 9.54 -22.10
N SER A 123 -6.60 10.12 -22.59
CA SER A 123 -6.15 10.07 -23.98
C SER A 123 -4.61 10.12 -24.02
N GLU A 124 -4.02 10.18 -25.21
CA GLU A 124 -2.57 10.37 -25.38
C GLU A 124 -2.06 11.73 -24.86
N GLU A 125 -2.93 12.74 -24.85
CA GLU A 125 -2.56 14.13 -24.49
C GLU A 125 -3.11 14.59 -23.14
N ALA A 126 -4.13 13.94 -22.59
CA ALA A 126 -4.86 14.36 -21.39
C ALA A 126 -4.89 13.28 -20.31
N PHE A 127 -4.58 13.67 -19.08
CA PHE A 127 -4.68 12.84 -17.89
C PHE A 127 -5.97 13.06 -17.12
N ASP A 128 -6.50 14.27 -17.10
CA ASP A 128 -7.63 14.73 -16.28
C ASP A 128 -7.32 14.66 -14.77
N PRO A 129 -6.30 15.42 -14.28
CA PRO A 129 -5.81 15.30 -12.92
C PRO A 129 -6.85 15.63 -11.84
N ASP A 130 -7.73 16.59 -12.09
CA ASP A 130 -8.79 17.04 -11.17
C ASP A 130 -10.09 16.23 -11.31
N GLY A 131 -10.18 15.36 -12.30
CA GLY A 131 -11.31 14.44 -12.48
C GLY A 131 -11.38 13.45 -11.31
N GLN A 132 -12.59 13.16 -10.84
CA GLN A 132 -12.82 12.20 -9.76
C GLN A 132 -12.60 10.76 -10.25
N VAL A 133 -12.15 9.87 -9.34
CA VAL A 133 -12.05 8.43 -9.62
C VAL A 133 -13.24 7.69 -9.04
N THR A 134 -13.73 6.70 -9.78
CA THR A 134 -14.74 5.77 -9.26
C THR A 134 -14.10 4.66 -8.43
N GLY A 135 -14.91 3.91 -7.67
CA GLY A 135 -14.46 2.74 -6.94
C GLY A 135 -13.81 1.70 -7.87
N SER A 136 -14.42 1.42 -9.03
CA SER A 136 -13.85 0.50 -10.04
C SER A 136 -12.56 1.02 -10.66
N GLU A 137 -12.43 2.31 -10.91
CA GLU A 137 -11.19 2.89 -11.43
C GLU A 137 -10.03 2.74 -10.44
N LEU A 138 -10.24 3.08 -9.16
CA LEU A 138 -9.21 2.90 -8.13
C LEU A 138 -8.88 1.41 -7.92
N ALA A 139 -9.88 0.55 -7.91
CA ALA A 139 -9.69 -0.90 -7.80
C ALA A 139 -8.91 -1.49 -8.97
N LYS A 140 -9.14 -1.03 -10.20
CA LYS A 140 -8.34 -1.38 -11.38
C LYS A 140 -6.88 -0.97 -11.19
N MET A 141 -6.63 0.25 -10.76
CA MET A 141 -5.27 0.74 -10.50
C MET A 141 -4.57 -0.12 -9.44
N ALA A 142 -5.28 -0.48 -8.37
CA ALA A 142 -4.76 -1.36 -7.32
C ALA A 142 -4.47 -2.78 -7.84
N LEU A 143 -5.33 -3.37 -8.68
CA LEU A 143 -5.07 -4.67 -9.33
C LEU A 143 -3.81 -4.61 -10.20
N VAL A 144 -3.65 -3.55 -10.99
CA VAL A 144 -2.43 -3.40 -11.80
C VAL A 144 -1.19 -3.25 -10.93
N ALA A 145 -1.28 -2.50 -9.82
CA ALA A 145 -0.19 -2.41 -8.84
C ALA A 145 0.12 -3.76 -8.16
N LEU A 146 -0.86 -4.67 -8.06
CA LEU A 146 -0.67 -6.05 -7.61
C LEU A 146 -0.06 -6.97 -8.70
N GLY A 147 0.20 -6.47 -9.91
CA GLY A 147 0.79 -7.22 -11.02
C GLY A 147 -0.23 -7.88 -11.96
N TYR A 148 -1.50 -7.50 -11.91
CA TYR A 148 -2.49 -7.94 -12.89
C TYR A 148 -2.28 -7.21 -14.22
N ASP A 149 -1.81 -7.93 -15.25
CA ASP A 149 -1.65 -7.37 -16.59
C ASP A 149 -3.01 -6.93 -17.17
N PRO A 150 -3.19 -5.65 -17.56
CA PRO A 150 -4.49 -5.13 -17.99
C PRO A 150 -5.09 -5.83 -19.21
N ILE A 151 -4.26 -6.36 -20.10
CA ILE A 151 -4.71 -7.05 -21.32
C ILE A 151 -5.10 -8.47 -20.99
N VAL A 152 -4.22 -9.21 -20.30
CA VAL A 152 -4.42 -10.62 -19.95
C VAL A 152 -5.64 -10.82 -19.07
N PHE A 153 -5.85 -9.93 -18.11
CA PHE A 153 -6.97 -10.01 -17.15
C PHE A 153 -8.22 -9.25 -17.60
N GLY A 154 -8.25 -8.72 -18.84
CA GLY A 154 -9.42 -8.03 -19.39
C GLY A 154 -9.77 -6.74 -18.64
N LEU A 155 -8.78 -6.07 -18.06
CA LEU A 155 -8.96 -4.80 -17.35
C LEU A 155 -9.00 -3.60 -18.32
N THR A 156 -9.17 -3.86 -19.62
CA THR A 156 -9.31 -2.87 -20.70
C THR A 156 -10.48 -3.24 -21.61
N GLY A 157 -10.88 -2.31 -22.52
CA GLY A 157 -12.01 -2.54 -23.41
C GLY A 157 -13.37 -2.23 -22.76
N ALA A 158 -14.47 -2.64 -23.38
CA ALA A 158 -15.82 -2.24 -22.98
C ALA A 158 -16.27 -2.85 -21.64
N ASP A 159 -15.81 -4.07 -21.32
CA ASP A 159 -16.28 -4.85 -20.16
C ASP A 159 -15.27 -4.83 -18.99
N TRP A 160 -14.31 -3.90 -18.98
CA TRP A 160 -13.24 -3.86 -18.00
C TRP A 160 -13.73 -3.78 -16.55
N GLU A 161 -14.83 -3.06 -16.29
CA GLU A 161 -15.41 -2.93 -14.94
C GLU A 161 -15.97 -4.26 -14.43
N ILE A 162 -16.53 -5.09 -15.31
CA ILE A 162 -17.02 -6.43 -14.96
C ILE A 162 -15.82 -7.29 -14.51
N SER A 163 -14.72 -7.25 -15.27
CA SER A 163 -13.49 -7.97 -14.95
C SER A 163 -12.90 -7.49 -13.62
N VAL A 164 -12.78 -6.17 -13.42
CA VAL A 164 -12.30 -5.59 -12.15
C VAL A 164 -13.15 -6.11 -10.99
N ASN A 165 -14.47 -5.99 -11.06
CA ASN A 165 -15.38 -6.41 -9.98
C ASN A 165 -15.33 -7.92 -9.72
N ALA A 166 -15.01 -8.73 -10.73
CA ALA A 166 -14.80 -10.17 -10.54
C ALA A 166 -13.50 -10.45 -9.75
N TYR A 167 -12.39 -9.77 -10.09
CA TYR A 167 -11.10 -10.01 -9.43
C TYR A 167 -11.05 -9.44 -8.01
N VAL A 168 -11.55 -8.23 -7.77
CA VAL A 168 -11.50 -7.61 -6.44
C VAL A 168 -12.26 -8.38 -5.37
N ASN A 169 -13.20 -9.24 -5.77
CA ASN A 169 -13.98 -10.08 -4.85
C ASN A 169 -13.37 -11.48 -4.63
N GLN A 170 -12.25 -11.81 -5.26
CA GLN A 170 -11.57 -13.09 -5.02
C GLN A 170 -10.99 -13.13 -3.59
N PRO A 171 -11.01 -14.29 -2.90
CA PRO A 171 -10.60 -14.40 -1.49
C PRO A 171 -9.15 -13.97 -1.21
N ASN A 172 -8.25 -14.14 -2.16
CA ASN A 172 -6.84 -13.77 -2.06
C ASN A 172 -6.55 -12.30 -2.45
N VAL A 173 -7.56 -11.58 -2.94
CA VAL A 173 -7.49 -10.17 -3.36
C VAL A 173 -8.34 -9.31 -2.43
N ASN A 174 -9.65 -9.54 -2.41
CA ASN A 174 -10.64 -9.00 -1.47
C ASN A 174 -10.53 -7.48 -1.20
N LEU A 175 -10.35 -6.67 -2.27
CA LEU A 175 -10.12 -5.23 -2.11
C LEU A 175 -11.33 -4.49 -1.55
N TYR A 176 -12.55 -5.04 -1.71
CA TYR A 176 -13.78 -4.45 -1.16
C TYR A 176 -14.15 -5.01 0.23
N ALA A 177 -13.22 -5.66 0.93
CA ALA A 177 -13.48 -6.09 2.31
C ALA A 177 -13.86 -4.89 3.20
N GLY A 178 -14.95 -5.01 3.92
CA GLY A 178 -15.50 -3.93 4.75
C GLY A 178 -16.27 -2.84 3.99
N LEU A 179 -16.21 -2.81 2.65
CA LEU A 179 -16.86 -1.79 1.82
C LEU A 179 -18.14 -2.26 1.12
N LYS A 180 -18.45 -3.57 1.14
CA LYS A 180 -19.46 -4.20 0.23
C LYS A 180 -20.85 -3.57 0.25
N ASP A 181 -21.26 -3.03 1.38
CA ASP A 181 -22.62 -2.46 1.55
C ASP A 181 -22.63 -0.93 1.45
N GLU A 182 -21.46 -0.30 1.30
CA GLU A 182 -21.29 1.15 1.40
C GLU A 182 -20.63 1.78 0.16
N ILE A 183 -20.07 0.95 -0.74
CA ILE A 183 -19.46 1.43 -1.98
C ILE A 183 -20.37 1.11 -3.17
N ASP A 184 -20.68 2.14 -3.96
CA ASP A 184 -21.06 1.94 -5.35
C ASP A 184 -19.79 2.01 -6.20
N PRO A 185 -19.34 0.90 -6.81
CA PRO A 185 -18.08 0.88 -7.55
C PRO A 185 -18.09 1.78 -8.79
N PHE A 186 -19.26 2.21 -9.26
CA PHE A 186 -19.42 3.08 -10.44
C PHE A 186 -19.50 4.58 -10.09
N GLU A 187 -19.62 4.90 -8.81
CA GLU A 187 -19.64 6.27 -8.31
C GLU A 187 -18.24 6.71 -7.81
N ALA A 188 -18.08 8.04 -7.68
CA ALA A 188 -16.84 8.62 -7.17
C ALA A 188 -16.55 8.15 -5.73
N ILE A 189 -15.34 7.65 -5.50
CA ILE A 189 -14.93 7.09 -4.21
C ILE A 189 -14.53 8.20 -3.22
N THR A 190 -14.93 8.05 -1.95
CA THR A 190 -14.52 8.97 -0.87
C THR A 190 -13.11 8.65 -0.38
N ARG A 191 -12.48 9.60 0.33
CA ARG A 191 -11.11 9.45 0.86
C ARG A 191 -11.01 8.32 1.88
N GLU A 192 -12.01 8.15 2.75
CA GLU A 192 -11.98 7.03 3.71
C GLU A 192 -12.24 5.68 3.04
N GLN A 193 -13.11 5.61 2.03
CA GLN A 193 -13.30 4.40 1.22
C GLN A 193 -12.05 4.04 0.43
N ALA A 194 -11.37 5.04 -0.15
CA ALA A 194 -10.09 4.84 -0.83
C ALA A 194 -9.01 4.33 0.14
N ALA A 195 -8.94 4.88 1.36
CA ALA A 195 -8.04 4.40 2.40
C ALA A 195 -8.31 2.92 2.75
N GLN A 196 -9.59 2.53 2.89
CA GLN A 196 -9.97 1.14 3.16
C GLN A 196 -9.58 0.21 2.00
N LEU A 197 -9.90 0.60 0.74
CA LEU A 197 -9.55 -0.19 -0.44
C LEU A 197 -8.03 -0.39 -0.56
N LEU A 198 -7.26 0.67 -0.41
CA LEU A 198 -5.79 0.62 -0.51
C LEU A 198 -5.15 -0.10 0.70
N SER A 199 -5.73 0.00 1.89
CA SER A 199 -5.33 -0.81 3.05
C SER A 199 -5.56 -2.31 2.81
N ASN A 200 -6.67 -2.68 2.17
CA ASN A 200 -6.92 -4.07 1.75
C ASN A 200 -5.88 -4.51 0.71
N THR A 201 -5.48 -3.63 -0.21
CA THR A 201 -4.46 -3.90 -1.22
C THR A 201 -3.11 -4.29 -0.59
N LEU A 202 -2.73 -3.71 0.54
CA LEU A 202 -1.50 -4.08 1.25
C LEU A 202 -1.44 -5.58 1.60
N ASN A 203 -2.58 -6.18 1.89
CA ASN A 203 -2.68 -7.58 2.32
C ASN A 203 -3.07 -8.53 1.17
N ALA A 204 -3.37 -7.99 -0.01
CA ALA A 204 -3.72 -8.78 -1.19
C ALA A 204 -2.49 -9.47 -1.77
N GLN A 205 -2.69 -10.69 -2.28
CA GLN A 205 -1.64 -11.46 -2.94
C GLN A 205 -1.28 -10.83 -4.29
N MET A 206 0.01 -10.68 -4.52
CA MET A 206 0.54 -10.20 -5.79
C MET A 206 0.55 -11.28 -6.86
N MET A 207 0.56 -10.84 -8.11
CA MET A 207 0.87 -11.69 -9.26
C MET A 207 2.38 -11.67 -9.55
N SER A 208 2.87 -12.71 -10.20
CA SER A 208 4.29 -12.78 -10.59
C SER A 208 4.56 -11.83 -11.76
N ASP A 209 5.78 -11.27 -11.80
CA ASP A 209 6.25 -10.41 -12.90
C ASP A 209 6.58 -11.21 -14.18
N SER A 210 6.37 -12.54 -14.17
CA SER A 210 6.65 -13.36 -15.34
C SER A 210 5.70 -12.98 -16.47
N PRO A 211 6.24 -12.53 -17.62
CA PRO A 211 5.40 -12.17 -18.75
C PRO A 211 4.64 -13.43 -19.22
N THR A 212 3.45 -13.22 -19.74
CA THR A 212 2.71 -14.25 -20.44
C THR A 212 3.60 -14.82 -21.54
N GLN A 213 4.02 -16.07 -21.39
CA GLN A 213 4.83 -16.76 -22.41
C GLN A 213 3.91 -17.67 -23.20
N THR A 214 3.83 -17.43 -24.50
CA THR A 214 3.25 -18.41 -25.42
C THR A 214 4.38 -19.32 -25.87
N GLY A 215 4.31 -20.58 -25.43
CA GLY A 215 5.24 -21.65 -25.83
C GLY A 215 4.51 -22.75 -26.55
N VAL A 216 5.26 -23.66 -27.19
CA VAL A 216 4.71 -24.89 -27.75
C VAL A 216 5.14 -26.02 -26.84
N GLU A 217 4.21 -26.66 -26.16
CA GLU A 217 4.45 -27.84 -25.35
C GLU A 217 3.70 -29.02 -25.98
N ASN A 218 4.43 -30.09 -26.29
CA ASN A 218 3.91 -31.31 -26.98
C ASN A 218 3.21 -31.04 -28.34
N GLY A 219 3.57 -29.92 -29.01
CA GLY A 219 2.99 -29.56 -30.32
C GLY A 219 1.71 -28.72 -30.21
N GLU A 220 1.27 -28.36 -29.01
CA GLU A 220 0.15 -27.45 -28.75
C GLU A 220 0.67 -26.12 -28.25
N GLU A 221 0.00 -25.03 -28.64
CA GLU A 221 0.29 -23.69 -28.17
C GLU A 221 -0.18 -23.55 -26.72
N VAL A 222 0.77 -23.41 -25.78
CA VAL A 222 0.48 -23.23 -24.36
C VAL A 222 0.81 -21.79 -23.98
N THR A 223 -0.20 -21.09 -23.49
CA THR A 223 -0.03 -19.76 -22.91
C THR A 223 0.11 -19.89 -21.40
N THR A 224 1.30 -19.55 -20.89
CA THR A 224 1.53 -19.50 -19.44
C THR A 224 1.00 -18.15 -18.93
N PHE A 225 -0.05 -18.20 -18.14
CA PHE A 225 -0.63 -16.99 -17.53
C PHE A 225 0.20 -16.52 -16.34
N HIS A 226 0.09 -15.24 -16.00
CA HIS A 226 0.57 -14.71 -14.73
C HIS A 226 0.02 -15.56 -13.57
N THR A 227 0.92 -16.04 -12.73
CA THR A 227 0.56 -16.86 -11.57
C THR A 227 0.67 -16.04 -10.30
N PRO A 228 -0.09 -16.37 -9.24
CA PRO A 228 0.09 -15.75 -7.95
C PRO A 228 1.54 -15.83 -7.47
N LYS A 229 2.10 -14.70 -7.04
CA LYS A 229 3.49 -14.59 -6.57
C LYS A 229 3.67 -15.37 -5.27
N LYS A 230 4.74 -16.15 -5.21
CA LYS A 230 5.12 -16.93 -4.04
C LYS A 230 6.59 -16.69 -3.71
N ASP A 231 6.93 -16.79 -2.44
CA ASP A 231 8.32 -16.76 -1.96
C ASP A 231 9.02 -18.14 -2.18
N GLU A 232 10.27 -18.25 -1.74
CA GLU A 232 11.06 -19.47 -1.86
C GLU A 232 10.48 -20.67 -1.07
N ALA A 233 9.69 -20.41 -0.02
CA ALA A 233 8.99 -21.43 0.75
C ALA A 233 7.67 -21.88 0.10
N GLY A 234 7.22 -21.16 -0.92
CA GLY A 234 5.95 -21.39 -1.62
C GLY A 234 4.77 -20.66 -1.00
N ASP A 235 5.02 -19.76 -0.05
CA ASP A 235 3.99 -18.94 0.60
C ASP A 235 3.59 -17.74 -0.26
N PRO A 236 2.32 -17.27 -0.16
CA PRO A 236 1.86 -16.10 -0.90
C PRO A 236 2.64 -14.84 -0.55
N VAL A 237 3.09 -14.09 -1.57
CA VAL A 237 3.69 -12.76 -1.39
C VAL A 237 2.59 -11.70 -1.50
N THR A 238 2.43 -10.89 -0.46
CA THR A 238 1.50 -9.77 -0.45
C THR A 238 2.18 -8.47 -0.87
N PHE A 239 1.37 -7.45 -1.24
CA PHE A 239 1.88 -6.12 -1.55
C PHE A 239 2.73 -5.53 -0.41
N ARG A 240 2.27 -5.70 0.85
CA ARG A 240 3.02 -5.25 2.03
C ARG A 240 4.39 -5.92 2.14
N MET A 241 4.47 -7.21 1.90
CA MET A 241 5.74 -7.95 1.94
C MET A 241 6.70 -7.48 0.87
N GLU A 242 6.20 -7.15 -0.33
CA GLU A 242 7.03 -6.70 -1.45
C GLU A 242 7.59 -5.30 -1.26
N TYR A 243 6.77 -4.35 -0.81
CA TYR A 243 7.13 -2.93 -0.82
C TYR A 243 7.44 -2.35 0.57
N PHE A 244 6.96 -2.97 1.66
CA PHE A 244 7.10 -2.47 3.02
C PHE A 244 7.87 -3.43 3.95
N ALA A 245 8.42 -4.54 3.41
CA ALA A 245 9.35 -5.36 4.20
C ALA A 245 10.57 -4.53 4.58
N GLN A 246 10.90 -4.47 5.88
CA GLN A 246 12.17 -3.92 6.33
C GLN A 246 13.28 -4.76 5.66
N PRO A 247 14.33 -4.13 5.09
CA PRO A 247 15.51 -4.90 4.70
C PRO A 247 15.97 -5.69 5.94
N ALA A 248 16.19 -7.00 5.75
CA ALA A 248 16.75 -7.82 6.82
C ALA A 248 17.99 -7.07 7.37
N GLU A 249 17.98 -6.70 8.65
CA GLU A 249 19.16 -6.12 9.29
C GLU A 249 20.32 -7.05 8.99
N GLU A 250 21.32 -6.53 8.32
CA GLU A 250 22.56 -7.24 8.01
C GLU A 250 23.12 -7.69 9.37
N GLN A 251 22.92 -8.96 9.69
CA GLN A 251 23.48 -9.54 10.91
C GLN A 251 24.99 -9.42 10.78
N THR A 252 25.55 -8.36 11.35
CA THR A 252 26.98 -8.25 11.53
C THR A 252 27.42 -9.49 12.31
N PRO A 253 28.25 -10.37 11.73
CA PRO A 253 28.78 -11.48 12.50
C PRO A 253 29.57 -10.91 13.67
N GLU A 254 29.11 -11.23 14.90
CA GLU A 254 29.90 -10.93 16.10
C GLU A 254 31.29 -11.58 15.94
N ALA A 255 32.33 -10.74 16.08
CA ALA A 255 33.74 -11.13 16.03
C ALA A 255 34.20 -11.76 17.35
#